data_94e2ef66c05c3db41351d7856e0bdc17
#
_entry.id   94e2ef66c05c3db41351d7856e0bdc17
#
_cell.length_a   1.000
_cell.length_b   1.000
_cell.length_c   1.000
_cell.angle_alpha   90.00
_cell.angle_beta   90.00
_cell.angle_gamma   90.00
#
_symmetry.space_group_name_H-M   'P 1'
#
loop_
_entity.id
_entity.type
_entity.pdbx_description
1 polymer ?
#
loop_
_entity_poly.entity_id
_entity_poly.type
_entity_poly.pdbx_seq_one_letter_code
_entity_poly.pdbx_strand_id
1 'polypeptide(L)'
;AVFQDHKSQWHIDCKNSAALELTYEVYAFDNSVRTAWLDTQRGFFNGTSLCLRVHGQEDAAHGLSLKAAKGSNWSVATGLQSVKVNKQGFGEYLASNYDELVDCPFEMGNFWRGEFTACGIPHEFVIAGAMASFDGARLLADTQKICETEIKFWHEKKPTANAPYKRYVFMLNAVEDGYGGLEHRNSTALICNRRDLPTLNMKKMSEGYVTLLGLISHEYFHTWNVKQLRPAEFKRYDYTQENYTELLWFFEGFTS
;
A
#
# COMPACT_ATOMS: atom_id res chain seq x y z
N ALA A 1 -16.43 -29.91 -10.83
CA ALA A 1 -15.93 -29.44 -12.14
C ALA A 1 -15.45 -28.00 -11.99
N VAL A 2 -14.40 -27.61 -12.72
CA VAL A 2 -13.89 -26.23 -12.78
C VAL A 2 -14.07 -25.75 -14.22
N PHE A 3 -14.68 -24.59 -14.38
CA PHE A 3 -14.90 -23.95 -15.68
C PHE A 3 -14.32 -22.55 -15.63
N GLN A 4 -13.59 -22.15 -16.65
CA GLN A 4 -13.15 -20.78 -16.88
C GLN A 4 -13.88 -20.26 -18.12
N ASP A 5 -14.84 -19.38 -17.92
CA ASP A 5 -15.62 -18.73 -18.99
C ASP A 5 -15.10 -17.32 -19.32
N HIS A 6 -14.27 -16.78 -18.44
CA HIS A 6 -13.58 -15.50 -18.62
C HIS A 6 -12.15 -15.59 -18.08
N LYS A 7 -11.20 -14.85 -18.67
CA LYS A 7 -9.76 -14.88 -18.31
C LYS A 7 -9.47 -14.64 -16.82
N SER A 8 -10.38 -13.99 -16.10
CA SER A 8 -10.27 -13.64 -14.68
C SER A 8 -11.32 -14.30 -13.79
N GLN A 9 -12.13 -15.23 -14.31
CA GLN A 9 -13.24 -15.81 -13.57
C GLN A 9 -13.32 -17.34 -13.74
N TRP A 10 -13.48 -18.02 -12.63
CA TRP A 10 -13.63 -19.47 -12.57
C TRP A 10 -14.93 -19.85 -11.87
N HIS A 11 -15.66 -20.81 -12.41
CA HIS A 11 -16.80 -21.43 -11.77
C HIS A 11 -16.40 -22.80 -11.22
N ILE A 12 -16.66 -23.04 -9.94
CA ILE A 12 -16.30 -24.29 -9.27
C ILE A 12 -17.56 -24.93 -8.69
N ASP A 13 -17.91 -26.13 -9.18
CA ASP A 13 -19.01 -26.93 -8.62
C ASP A 13 -18.51 -27.63 -7.34
N CYS A 14 -18.90 -27.08 -6.19
CA CYS A 14 -18.49 -27.57 -4.87
C CYS A 14 -19.33 -28.73 -4.33
N LYS A 15 -20.42 -29.17 -5.00
CA LYS A 15 -21.27 -30.31 -4.62
C LYS A 15 -21.59 -30.39 -3.13
N ASN A 16 -22.01 -29.29 -2.51
CA ASN A 16 -22.31 -29.19 -1.07
C ASN A 16 -21.08 -29.37 -0.14
N SER A 17 -19.87 -29.21 -0.63
CA SER A 17 -18.67 -29.21 0.21
C SER A 17 -18.68 -28.01 1.16
N ALA A 18 -18.35 -28.23 2.43
CA ALA A 18 -18.28 -27.18 3.44
C ALA A 18 -17.03 -26.28 3.28
N ALA A 19 -15.99 -26.75 2.58
CA ALA A 19 -14.75 -26.03 2.33
C ALA A 19 -14.22 -26.37 0.94
N LEU A 20 -13.50 -25.40 0.36
CA LEU A 20 -12.82 -25.53 -0.92
C LEU A 20 -11.37 -25.07 -0.71
N GLU A 21 -10.41 -25.85 -1.18
CA GLU A 21 -8.99 -25.48 -1.24
C GLU A 21 -8.59 -25.28 -2.70
N LEU A 22 -7.98 -24.12 -2.98
CA LEU A 22 -7.44 -23.77 -4.29
C LEU A 22 -5.95 -23.49 -4.15
N THR A 23 -5.15 -24.11 -5.01
CA THR A 23 -3.72 -23.83 -5.13
C THR A 23 -3.45 -23.23 -6.50
N TYR A 24 -2.73 -22.10 -6.53
CA TYR A 24 -2.36 -21.41 -7.77
C TYR A 24 -1.04 -20.70 -7.62
N GLU A 25 -0.41 -20.40 -8.74
CA GLU A 25 0.82 -19.62 -8.82
C GLU A 25 0.55 -18.33 -9.58
N VAL A 26 1.21 -17.25 -9.14
CA VAL A 26 1.11 -15.94 -9.77
C VAL A 26 2.48 -15.54 -10.29
N TYR A 27 2.56 -15.15 -11.57
CA TYR A 27 3.77 -14.56 -12.13
C TYR A 27 3.94 -13.12 -11.61
N ALA A 28 4.85 -12.96 -10.63
CA ALA A 28 5.08 -11.71 -9.93
C ALA A 28 6.40 -11.08 -10.42
N PHE A 29 6.40 -10.46 -11.59
CA PHE A 29 7.60 -9.81 -12.16
C PHE A 29 7.27 -8.49 -12.85
N ASP A 30 6.36 -7.72 -12.28
CA ASP A 30 6.05 -6.35 -12.69
C ASP A 30 6.38 -5.39 -11.54
N ASN A 31 7.47 -4.63 -11.71
CA ASN A 31 7.99 -3.72 -10.70
C ASN A 31 7.24 -2.38 -10.70
N SER A 32 5.93 -2.43 -10.56
CA SER A 32 5.07 -1.26 -10.42
C SER A 32 4.44 -1.20 -9.02
N VAL A 33 3.82 -0.06 -8.69
CA VAL A 33 3.04 0.11 -7.45
C VAL A 33 1.68 -0.59 -7.51
N ARG A 34 1.27 -1.13 -8.67
CA ARG A 34 -0.10 -1.65 -8.94
C ARG A 34 -0.21 -3.16 -8.96
N THR A 35 0.89 -3.88 -9.10
CA THR A 35 0.90 -5.31 -9.41
C THR A 35 1.62 -6.14 -8.34
N ALA A 36 2.45 -7.09 -8.77
CA ALA A 36 3.22 -7.94 -7.89
C ALA A 36 4.65 -8.13 -8.41
N TRP A 37 5.60 -8.13 -7.49
CA TRP A 37 7.03 -8.35 -7.73
C TRP A 37 7.60 -9.33 -6.73
N LEU A 38 8.41 -10.27 -7.20
CA LEU A 38 9.17 -11.17 -6.35
C LEU A 38 10.52 -11.51 -6.99
N ASP A 39 11.59 -11.18 -6.29
CA ASP A 39 12.94 -11.62 -6.60
C ASP A 39 13.68 -12.09 -5.33
N THR A 40 15.00 -12.18 -5.37
CA THR A 40 15.82 -12.61 -4.23
C THR A 40 16.02 -11.53 -3.17
N GLN A 41 15.63 -10.30 -3.41
CA GLN A 41 15.85 -9.13 -2.55
C GLN A 41 14.55 -8.57 -1.99
N ARG A 42 13.47 -8.62 -2.79
CA ARG A 42 12.22 -7.92 -2.53
C ARG A 42 11.02 -8.76 -2.94
N GLY A 43 9.96 -8.68 -2.16
CA GLY A 43 8.62 -9.09 -2.53
C GLY A 43 7.65 -7.93 -2.31
N PHE A 44 6.76 -7.71 -3.26
CA PHE A 44 5.69 -6.73 -3.15
C PHE A 44 4.44 -7.27 -3.83
N PHE A 45 3.28 -6.98 -3.27
CA PHE A 45 2.02 -7.23 -3.98
C PHE A 45 0.89 -6.33 -3.50
N ASN A 46 0.05 -5.94 -4.45
CA ASN A 46 -1.32 -5.51 -4.22
C ASN A 46 -2.23 -6.74 -4.15
N GLY A 47 -3.17 -6.75 -3.21
CA GLY A 47 -4.08 -7.87 -3.04
C GLY A 47 -4.88 -8.21 -4.31
N THR A 48 -5.21 -7.22 -5.14
CA THR A 48 -5.87 -7.43 -6.45
C THR A 48 -5.09 -8.31 -7.42
N SER A 49 -3.75 -8.39 -7.27
CA SER A 49 -2.90 -9.23 -8.12
C SER A 49 -2.80 -10.69 -7.66
N LEU A 50 -3.14 -10.97 -6.41
CA LEU A 50 -2.96 -12.29 -5.80
C LEU A 50 -4.23 -12.89 -5.21
N CYS A 51 -5.07 -12.08 -4.54
CA CYS A 51 -6.15 -12.57 -3.72
C CYS A 51 -7.41 -12.80 -4.55
N LEU A 52 -7.88 -14.04 -4.59
CA LEU A 52 -9.14 -14.37 -5.25
C LEU A 52 -10.32 -13.76 -4.49
N ARG A 53 -11.26 -13.18 -5.24
CA ARG A 53 -12.55 -12.76 -4.73
C ARG A 53 -13.55 -13.91 -4.84
N VAL A 54 -14.21 -14.24 -3.76
CA VAL A 54 -15.31 -15.20 -3.76
C VAL A 54 -16.63 -14.45 -3.93
N HIS A 55 -17.31 -14.67 -5.04
CA HIS A 55 -18.56 -13.98 -5.35
C HIS A 55 -19.62 -14.24 -4.27
N GLY A 56 -20.23 -13.16 -3.77
CA GLY A 56 -21.22 -13.21 -2.68
C GLY A 56 -20.61 -13.36 -1.27
N GLN A 57 -19.29 -13.33 -1.13
CA GLN A 57 -18.58 -13.36 0.15
C GLN A 57 -17.68 -12.14 0.37
N GLU A 58 -17.86 -11.10 -0.44
CA GLU A 58 -17.02 -9.90 -0.42
C GLU A 58 -17.07 -9.16 0.92
N ASP A 59 -18.22 -9.16 1.58
CA ASP A 59 -18.44 -8.51 2.87
C ASP A 59 -18.02 -9.37 4.08
N ALA A 60 -17.59 -10.62 3.86
CA ALA A 60 -17.08 -11.49 4.92
C ALA A 60 -15.66 -11.11 5.32
N ALA A 61 -15.26 -11.47 6.53
CA ALA A 61 -13.88 -11.31 6.97
C ALA A 61 -12.93 -12.26 6.21
N HIS A 62 -11.77 -11.72 5.80
CA HIS A 62 -10.75 -12.44 5.05
C HIS A 62 -9.46 -12.56 5.87
N GLY A 63 -9.05 -13.79 6.14
CA GLY A 63 -7.75 -14.09 6.75
C GLY A 63 -6.66 -14.23 5.69
N LEU A 64 -5.48 -13.65 5.94
CA LEU A 64 -4.29 -13.83 5.12
C LEU A 64 -3.16 -14.38 5.98
N SER A 65 -2.54 -15.48 5.55
CA SER A 65 -1.37 -16.05 6.20
C SER A 65 -0.15 -15.91 5.30
N LEU A 66 0.84 -15.13 5.75
CA LEU A 66 2.08 -14.88 5.03
C LEU A 66 3.23 -15.69 5.63
N LYS A 67 3.90 -16.49 4.80
CA LYS A 67 5.04 -17.31 5.23
C LYS A 67 6.33 -16.78 4.64
N ALA A 68 7.36 -16.68 5.48
CA ALA A 68 8.70 -16.32 5.02
C ALA A 68 9.28 -17.39 4.10
N ALA A 69 10.03 -16.98 3.08
CA ALA A 69 10.85 -17.89 2.31
C ALA A 69 11.93 -18.52 3.23
N LYS A 70 12.21 -19.83 3.04
CA LYS A 70 13.16 -20.56 3.88
C LYS A 70 14.55 -19.91 3.84
N GLY A 71 15.06 -19.55 5.01
CA GLY A 71 16.39 -18.92 5.15
C GLY A 71 16.43 -17.42 4.83
N SER A 72 15.29 -16.77 4.55
CA SER A 72 15.26 -15.33 4.39
C SER A 72 15.27 -14.60 5.73
N ASN A 73 15.91 -13.42 5.77
CA ASN A 73 15.88 -12.48 6.90
C ASN A 73 14.94 -11.29 6.61
N TRP A 74 13.97 -11.51 5.75
CA TRP A 74 13.04 -10.48 5.32
C TRP A 74 12.12 -10.02 6.45
N SER A 75 11.72 -8.78 6.35
CA SER A 75 10.65 -8.18 7.17
C SER A 75 9.45 -7.84 6.31
N VAL A 76 8.31 -7.61 6.94
CA VAL A 76 7.04 -7.25 6.30
C VAL A 76 6.62 -5.86 6.73
N ALA A 77 6.11 -5.07 5.80
CA ALA A 77 5.37 -3.84 6.06
C ALA A 77 4.04 -3.88 5.31
N THR A 78 2.96 -3.51 5.99
CA THR A 78 1.61 -3.45 5.43
C THR A 78 0.71 -2.59 6.30
N GLY A 79 -0.34 -2.01 5.71
CA GLY A 79 -1.42 -1.35 6.45
C GLY A 79 -2.40 -2.32 7.11
N LEU A 80 -2.43 -3.59 6.68
CA LEU A 80 -3.38 -4.57 7.18
C LEU A 80 -3.12 -4.94 8.66
N GLN A 81 -4.19 -5.16 9.40
CA GLN A 81 -4.10 -5.51 10.81
C GLN A 81 -3.54 -6.91 11.00
N SER A 82 -2.46 -7.02 11.78
CA SER A 82 -1.91 -8.32 12.20
C SER A 82 -2.74 -8.93 13.32
N VAL A 83 -2.93 -10.25 13.25
CA VAL A 83 -3.56 -11.07 14.30
C VAL A 83 -2.49 -11.77 15.11
N LYS A 84 -1.58 -12.49 14.42
CA LYS A 84 -0.49 -13.23 15.04
C LYS A 84 0.70 -13.30 14.08
N VAL A 85 1.71 -12.48 14.33
CA VAL A 85 2.92 -12.41 13.49
C VAL A 85 4.18 -12.57 14.33
N ASN A 86 5.26 -13.02 13.69
CA ASN A 86 6.58 -13.04 14.31
C ASN A 86 7.21 -11.63 14.33
N LYS A 87 8.44 -11.52 14.85
CA LYS A 87 9.17 -10.23 14.96
C LYS A 87 9.42 -9.57 13.59
N GLN A 88 9.47 -10.34 12.52
CA GLN A 88 9.65 -9.86 11.14
C GLN A 88 8.33 -9.49 10.45
N GLY A 89 7.18 -9.78 11.06
CA GLY A 89 5.87 -9.51 10.47
C GLY A 89 5.26 -10.68 9.69
N PHE A 90 5.91 -11.85 9.60
CA PHE A 90 5.29 -13.01 8.97
C PHE A 90 4.33 -13.72 9.92
N GLY A 91 3.17 -14.13 9.39
CA GLY A 91 2.11 -14.80 10.15
C GLY A 91 0.72 -14.43 9.63
N GLU A 92 -0.21 -14.22 10.54
CA GLU A 92 -1.64 -14.08 10.27
C GLU A 92 -2.10 -12.63 10.33
N TYR A 93 -2.88 -12.24 9.34
CA TYR A 93 -3.52 -10.94 9.18
C TYR A 93 -5.03 -11.12 8.95
N LEU A 94 -5.81 -10.10 9.24
CA LEU A 94 -7.27 -10.12 9.09
C LEU A 94 -7.75 -8.83 8.45
N ALA A 95 -8.51 -8.98 7.37
CA ALA A 95 -9.30 -7.91 6.76
C ALA A 95 -10.79 -8.11 7.12
N SER A 96 -11.51 -7.03 7.34
CA SER A 96 -12.94 -7.06 7.65
C SER A 96 -13.81 -7.47 6.45
N ASN A 97 -13.30 -7.26 5.24
CA ASN A 97 -13.94 -7.57 3.98
C ASN A 97 -12.90 -7.65 2.84
N TYR A 98 -13.34 -8.01 1.63
CA TYR A 98 -12.44 -8.11 0.47
C TYR A 98 -11.82 -6.77 0.08
N ASP A 99 -12.57 -5.67 0.13
CA ASP A 99 -12.06 -4.33 -0.20
C ASP A 99 -10.89 -3.93 0.71
N GLU A 100 -10.97 -4.25 2.00
CA GLU A 100 -9.85 -4.01 2.91
C GLU A 100 -8.65 -4.91 2.62
N LEU A 101 -8.88 -6.17 2.29
CA LEU A 101 -7.81 -7.10 1.95
C LEU A 101 -6.99 -6.59 0.76
N VAL A 102 -7.67 -6.15 -0.31
CA VAL A 102 -6.99 -5.71 -1.54
C VAL A 102 -6.48 -4.26 -1.49
N ASP A 103 -6.98 -3.47 -0.55
CA ASP A 103 -6.54 -2.08 -0.31
C ASP A 103 -5.42 -1.98 0.75
N CYS A 104 -4.76 -3.08 1.07
CA CYS A 104 -3.61 -3.14 1.96
C CYS A 104 -2.47 -3.93 1.30
N PRO A 105 -1.59 -3.28 0.52
CA PRO A 105 -0.45 -3.94 -0.09
C PRO A 105 0.55 -4.42 0.95
N PHE A 106 1.42 -5.33 0.53
CA PHE A 106 2.49 -5.91 1.33
C PHE A 106 3.84 -5.63 0.69
N GLU A 107 4.74 -5.03 1.45
CA GLU A 107 6.17 -4.93 1.13
C GLU A 107 6.95 -5.92 1.97
N MET A 108 7.83 -6.69 1.36
CA MET A 108 8.64 -7.72 2.01
C MET A 108 10.08 -7.61 1.53
N GLY A 109 11.04 -7.77 2.43
CA GLY A 109 12.46 -7.73 2.07
C GLY A 109 13.35 -7.22 3.19
N ASN A 110 14.60 -6.93 2.82
CA ASN A 110 15.54 -6.21 3.66
C ASN A 110 15.48 -4.72 3.27
N PHE A 111 14.57 -3.98 3.87
CA PHE A 111 14.37 -2.56 3.62
C PHE A 111 14.82 -1.71 4.82
N TRP A 112 15.14 -0.45 4.56
CA TRP A 112 15.27 0.53 5.62
C TRP A 112 13.91 0.82 6.22
N ARG A 113 13.86 1.00 7.56
CA ARG A 113 12.62 1.30 8.29
C ARG A 113 12.85 2.47 9.22
N GLY A 114 11.92 3.43 9.22
CA GLY A 114 11.86 4.52 10.16
C GLY A 114 10.43 4.80 10.60
N GLU A 115 10.29 5.43 11.75
CA GLU A 115 8.99 5.74 12.36
C GLU A 115 8.96 7.20 12.83
N PHE A 116 7.78 7.79 12.77
CA PHE A 116 7.49 9.10 13.34
C PHE A 116 6.04 9.18 13.79
N THR A 117 5.70 10.25 14.51
CA THR A 117 4.33 10.51 14.95
C THR A 117 3.86 11.84 14.41
N ALA A 118 2.74 11.87 13.69
CA ALA A 118 2.10 13.08 13.19
C ALA A 118 0.74 13.26 13.88
N CYS A 119 0.52 14.39 14.55
CA CYS A 119 -0.70 14.68 15.33
C CYS A 119 -1.11 13.55 16.28
N GLY A 120 -0.15 12.85 16.89
CA GLY A 120 -0.41 11.73 17.82
C GLY A 120 -0.70 10.39 17.16
N ILE A 121 -0.61 10.29 15.83
CA ILE A 121 -0.83 9.06 15.07
C ILE A 121 0.52 8.49 14.63
N PRO A 122 0.82 7.21 14.87
CA PRO A 122 2.05 6.57 14.43
C PRO A 122 2.10 6.38 12.91
N HIS A 123 3.24 6.73 12.33
CA HIS A 123 3.56 6.55 10.92
C HIS A 123 4.84 5.74 10.78
N GLU A 124 4.86 4.88 9.80
CA GLU A 124 6.00 4.05 9.43
C GLU A 124 6.40 4.33 7.99
N PHE A 125 7.70 4.40 7.73
CA PHE A 125 8.25 4.55 6.39
C PHE A 125 9.24 3.42 6.13
N VAL A 126 9.01 2.61 5.08
CA VAL A 126 9.93 1.57 4.64
C VAL A 126 10.44 1.85 3.24
N ILE A 127 11.73 1.58 3.00
CA ILE A 127 12.37 1.84 1.70
C ILE A 127 13.19 0.65 1.27
N ALA A 128 12.76 -0.01 0.21
CA ALA A 128 13.59 -0.97 -0.52
C ALA A 128 14.57 -0.22 -1.43
N GLY A 129 15.82 -0.64 -1.49
CA GLY A 129 16.85 -0.08 -2.39
C GLY A 129 17.48 1.24 -1.94
N ALA A 130 17.32 1.65 -0.68
CA ALA A 130 18.02 2.83 -0.13
C ALA A 130 19.55 2.65 -0.18
N MET A 131 20.28 3.74 -0.52
CA MET A 131 21.75 3.75 -0.52
C MET A 131 22.31 3.99 0.89
N ALA A 132 23.56 3.62 1.11
CA ALA A 132 24.25 3.85 2.38
C ALA A 132 24.37 5.34 2.76
N SER A 133 24.33 6.26 1.79
CA SER A 133 24.36 7.72 1.98
C SER A 133 22.97 8.33 2.25
N PHE A 134 21.93 7.54 2.32
CA PHE A 134 20.55 8.00 2.54
C PHE A 134 20.39 8.65 3.92
N ASP A 135 19.77 9.83 3.94
CA ASP A 135 19.41 10.56 5.17
C ASP A 135 17.95 10.26 5.55
N GLY A 136 17.76 9.17 6.28
CA GLY A 136 16.44 8.76 6.75
C GLY A 136 15.83 9.73 7.76
N ALA A 137 16.65 10.36 8.61
CA ALA A 137 16.17 11.32 9.60
C ALA A 137 15.56 12.56 8.93
N ARG A 138 16.17 13.04 7.86
CA ARG A 138 15.64 14.14 7.06
C ARG A 138 14.34 13.79 6.39
N LEU A 139 14.29 12.63 5.73
CA LEU A 139 13.04 12.19 5.08
C LEU A 139 11.88 12.09 6.08
N LEU A 140 12.10 11.46 7.23
CA LEU A 140 11.06 11.36 8.27
C LEU A 140 10.60 12.73 8.76
N ALA A 141 11.53 13.67 9.01
CA ALA A 141 11.19 15.01 9.49
C ALA A 141 10.40 15.81 8.46
N ASP A 142 10.73 15.70 7.18
CA ASP A 142 10.01 16.41 6.11
C ASP A 142 8.64 15.75 5.83
N THR A 143 8.56 14.41 5.81
CA THR A 143 7.29 13.67 5.70
C THR A 143 6.37 13.96 6.90
N GLN A 144 6.91 14.06 8.12
CA GLN A 144 6.12 14.40 9.30
C GLN A 144 5.42 15.75 9.14
N LYS A 145 6.11 16.77 8.62
CA LYS A 145 5.52 18.09 8.37
C LYS A 145 4.38 18.04 7.37
N ILE A 146 4.53 17.27 6.29
CA ILE A 146 3.49 17.02 5.29
C ILE A 146 2.27 16.40 5.99
N CYS A 147 2.46 15.28 6.68
CA CYS A 147 1.37 14.57 7.36
C CYS A 147 0.65 15.44 8.39
N GLU A 148 1.40 16.20 9.21
CA GLU A 148 0.77 17.10 10.20
C GLU A 148 -0.02 18.22 9.55
N THR A 149 0.46 18.75 8.42
CA THR A 149 -0.24 19.81 7.67
C THR A 149 -1.55 19.29 7.11
N GLU A 150 -1.53 18.14 6.46
CA GLU A 150 -2.71 17.55 5.84
C GLU A 150 -3.73 17.04 6.87
N ILE A 151 -3.30 16.40 7.95
CA ILE A 151 -4.19 16.02 9.04
C ILE A 151 -4.89 17.24 9.63
N LYS A 152 -4.17 18.35 9.85
CA LYS A 152 -4.75 19.60 10.36
C LYS A 152 -5.68 20.27 9.35
N PHE A 153 -5.37 20.21 8.06
CA PHE A 153 -6.23 20.72 6.99
C PHE A 153 -7.60 20.03 7.01
N TRP A 154 -7.63 18.69 7.10
CA TRP A 154 -8.87 17.92 7.11
C TRP A 154 -9.56 17.91 8.47
N HIS A 155 -8.82 18.02 9.57
CA HIS A 155 -9.30 17.80 10.94
C HIS A 155 -8.75 18.85 11.90
N GLU A 156 -9.02 20.12 11.64
CA GLU A 156 -8.60 21.24 12.49
C GLU A 156 -8.91 21.02 13.98
N LYS A 157 -10.11 20.48 14.26
CA LYS A 157 -10.56 20.14 15.60
C LYS A 157 -10.38 18.64 15.85
N LYS A 158 -9.60 18.28 16.89
CA LYS A 158 -9.34 16.89 17.30
C LYS A 158 -8.71 16.02 16.16
N PRO A 159 -7.57 16.39 15.62
CA PRO A 159 -6.97 15.72 14.47
C PRO A 159 -6.74 14.23 14.67
N THR A 160 -6.23 13.81 15.85
CA THR A 160 -5.99 12.39 16.18
C THR A 160 -7.28 11.56 16.22
N ALA A 161 -8.37 12.13 16.76
CA ALA A 161 -9.62 11.38 16.92
C ALA A 161 -10.40 11.22 15.62
N ASN A 162 -10.21 12.13 14.67
CA ASN A 162 -11.01 12.21 13.45
C ASN A 162 -10.29 11.65 12.22
N ALA A 163 -8.97 11.40 12.29
CA ALA A 163 -8.24 10.78 11.19
C ALA A 163 -8.82 9.38 10.88
N PRO A 164 -8.95 9.00 9.58
CA PRO A 164 -9.64 7.79 9.18
C PRO A 164 -8.82 6.50 9.43
N TYR A 165 -7.64 6.61 10.01
CA TYR A 165 -6.73 5.52 10.32
C TYR A 165 -6.08 5.71 11.70
N LYS A 166 -5.61 4.62 12.28
CA LYS A 166 -4.89 4.61 13.57
C LYS A 166 -3.37 4.48 13.42
N ARG A 167 -2.90 4.10 12.25
CA ARG A 167 -1.51 3.95 11.82
C ARG A 167 -1.45 4.09 10.31
N TYR A 168 -0.35 4.67 9.80
CA TYR A 168 -0.12 4.81 8.36
C TYR A 168 1.25 4.25 7.94
N VAL A 169 1.34 3.65 6.75
CA VAL A 169 2.57 3.03 6.24
C VAL A 169 2.90 3.55 4.85
N PHE A 170 4.08 4.14 4.72
CA PHE A 170 4.67 4.47 3.42
C PHE A 170 5.59 3.33 2.98
N MET A 171 5.37 2.78 1.80
CA MET A 171 6.17 1.70 1.20
C MET A 171 6.81 2.23 -0.08
N LEU A 172 8.11 2.54 -0.04
CA LEU A 172 8.85 3.11 -1.16
C LEU A 172 9.83 2.10 -1.75
N ASN A 173 9.74 1.90 -3.05
CA ASN A 173 10.73 1.20 -3.85
C ASN A 173 11.63 2.21 -4.56
N ALA A 174 12.89 2.33 -4.13
CA ALA A 174 13.88 3.21 -4.72
C ALA A 174 14.66 2.47 -5.81
N VAL A 175 14.39 2.81 -7.06
CA VAL A 175 14.93 2.15 -8.27
C VAL A 175 15.90 3.05 -9.02
N GLU A 176 16.47 2.55 -10.11
CA GLU A 176 17.34 3.36 -10.98
C GLU A 176 16.54 4.38 -11.78
N ASP A 177 15.39 3.96 -12.31
CA ASP A 177 14.47 4.80 -13.06
C ASP A 177 13.03 4.40 -12.75
N GLY A 178 12.24 5.32 -12.20
CA GLY A 178 10.84 5.10 -11.84
C GLY A 178 10.23 6.28 -11.09
N TYR A 179 8.94 6.49 -11.31
CA TYR A 179 8.16 7.50 -10.61
C TYR A 179 6.69 7.10 -10.59
N GLY A 180 6.05 7.19 -9.43
CA GLY A 180 4.62 7.00 -9.27
C GLY A 180 4.25 6.57 -7.87
N GLY A 181 2.95 6.62 -7.61
CA GLY A 181 2.35 6.19 -6.37
C GLY A 181 1.04 5.47 -6.60
N LEU A 182 0.55 4.86 -5.54
CA LEU A 182 -0.79 4.31 -5.44
C LEU A 182 -1.27 4.45 -4.01
N GLU A 183 -2.32 5.21 -3.87
CA GLU A 183 -2.98 5.49 -2.61
C GLU A 183 -3.74 4.28 -2.08
N HIS A 184 -3.73 4.12 -0.75
CA HIS A 184 -4.51 3.12 -0.02
C HIS A 184 -5.13 3.74 1.24
N ARG A 185 -6.08 3.05 1.89
CA ARG A 185 -6.83 3.59 3.03
C ARG A 185 -5.97 4.05 4.21
N ASN A 186 -4.85 3.39 4.46
CA ASN A 186 -3.93 3.66 5.59
C ASN A 186 -2.48 3.33 5.24
N SER A 187 -2.17 3.37 3.96
CA SER A 187 -0.83 3.19 3.43
C SER A 187 -0.72 3.75 2.02
N THR A 188 0.48 3.84 1.49
CA THR A 188 0.74 4.13 0.09
C THR A 188 1.92 3.33 -0.41
N ALA A 189 1.85 2.88 -1.66
CA ALA A 189 2.95 2.29 -2.39
C ALA A 189 3.56 3.36 -3.30
N LEU A 190 4.87 3.54 -3.23
CA LEU A 190 5.62 4.57 -3.93
C LEU A 190 6.77 3.95 -4.72
N ILE A 191 7.13 4.56 -5.84
CA ILE A 191 8.34 4.27 -6.61
C ILE A 191 9.00 5.58 -7.01
N CYS A 192 10.30 5.69 -6.81
CA CYS A 192 11.09 6.86 -7.23
C CYS A 192 12.49 6.48 -7.70
N ASN A 193 13.15 7.41 -8.38
CA ASN A 193 14.58 7.25 -8.63
C ASN A 193 15.34 7.27 -7.30
N ARG A 194 16.29 6.36 -7.13
CA ARG A 194 17.11 6.26 -5.91
C ARG A 194 17.91 7.54 -5.63
N ARG A 195 18.28 8.28 -6.68
CA ARG A 195 19.00 9.57 -6.57
C ARG A 195 18.14 10.71 -6.03
N ASP A 196 16.81 10.54 -6.01
CA ASP A 196 15.87 11.56 -5.48
C ASP A 196 15.72 11.47 -3.96
N LEU A 197 16.23 10.39 -3.34
CA LEU A 197 16.31 10.29 -1.89
C LEU A 197 17.27 11.34 -1.30
N PRO A 198 16.98 11.91 -0.11
CA PRO A 198 17.90 12.83 0.55
C PRO A 198 19.17 12.10 1.00
N THR A 199 20.30 12.80 0.95
CA THR A 199 21.60 12.26 1.37
C THR A 199 22.17 13.03 2.58
N LEU A 200 22.98 12.36 3.40
CA LEU A 200 23.55 12.87 4.66
C LEU A 200 24.28 14.22 4.53
N ASN A 201 24.82 14.53 3.35
CA ASN A 201 25.57 15.79 3.11
C ASN A 201 24.80 16.80 2.25
N MET A 202 23.52 16.58 2.02
CA MET A 202 22.69 17.46 1.18
C MET A 202 22.47 18.81 1.87
N LYS A 203 23.16 19.87 1.37
CA LYS A 203 23.00 21.24 1.90
C LYS A 203 21.74 21.94 1.40
N LYS A 204 21.32 21.64 0.19
CA LYS A 204 20.13 22.21 -0.46
C LYS A 204 19.29 21.06 -1.04
N MET A 205 17.98 21.15 -0.96
CA MET A 205 17.09 20.20 -1.60
C MET A 205 17.34 20.11 -3.10
N SER A 206 17.50 18.90 -3.63
CA SER A 206 17.52 18.66 -5.08
C SER A 206 16.10 18.76 -5.64
N GLU A 207 15.98 19.03 -6.93
CA GLU A 207 14.67 19.02 -7.61
C GLU A 207 14.01 17.64 -7.49
N GLY A 208 14.77 16.55 -7.64
CA GLY A 208 14.26 15.20 -7.48
C GLY A 208 13.72 14.93 -6.07
N TYR A 209 14.40 15.45 -5.02
CA TYR A 209 13.89 15.31 -3.66
C TYR A 209 12.60 16.12 -3.43
N VAL A 210 12.50 17.32 -4.00
CA VAL A 210 11.26 18.12 -3.96
C VAL A 210 10.13 17.39 -4.67
N THR A 211 10.40 16.78 -5.84
CA THR A 211 9.44 15.95 -6.57
C THR A 211 8.98 14.74 -5.74
N LEU A 212 9.89 14.05 -5.04
CA LEU A 212 9.53 12.95 -4.15
C LEU A 212 8.65 13.40 -2.98
N LEU A 213 8.94 14.55 -2.37
CA LEU A 213 8.09 15.11 -1.30
C LEU A 213 6.70 15.48 -1.83
N GLY A 214 6.61 15.99 -3.06
CA GLY A 214 5.34 16.23 -3.75
C GLY A 214 4.55 14.94 -3.95
N LEU A 215 5.20 13.86 -4.39
CA LEU A 215 4.56 12.54 -4.52
C LEU A 215 4.06 12.02 -3.17
N ILE A 216 4.87 12.10 -2.12
CA ILE A 216 4.47 11.71 -0.76
C ILE A 216 3.23 12.47 -0.29
N SER A 217 3.18 13.80 -0.52
CA SER A 217 2.03 14.63 -0.20
C SER A 217 0.81 14.23 -1.01
N HIS A 218 0.95 14.06 -2.31
CA HIS A 218 -0.13 13.65 -3.22
C HIS A 218 -0.80 12.34 -2.75
N GLU A 219 -0.01 11.30 -2.57
CA GLU A 219 -0.53 9.99 -2.18
C GLU A 219 -1.11 9.98 -0.75
N TYR A 220 -0.53 10.76 0.15
CA TYR A 220 -1.07 10.85 1.50
C TYR A 220 -2.39 11.63 1.55
N PHE A 221 -2.54 12.68 0.74
CA PHE A 221 -3.77 13.48 0.62
C PHE A 221 -4.95 12.62 0.12
N HIS A 222 -4.69 11.66 -0.75
CA HIS A 222 -5.70 10.70 -1.21
C HIS A 222 -6.34 9.87 -0.09
N THR A 223 -5.74 9.78 1.09
CA THR A 223 -6.39 9.17 2.26
C THR A 223 -7.77 9.76 2.55
N TRP A 224 -7.94 11.05 2.26
CA TRP A 224 -9.22 11.76 2.37
C TRP A 224 -9.87 11.98 1.00
N ASN A 225 -9.14 12.57 0.08
CA ASN A 225 -9.62 12.97 -1.24
C ASN A 225 -9.41 11.85 -2.25
N VAL A 226 -10.09 10.81 -2.04
CA VAL A 226 -10.65 9.68 -2.78
C VAL A 226 -10.96 8.49 -1.88
N LYS A 227 -10.22 8.26 -0.79
CA LYS A 227 -10.54 7.09 0.07
C LYS A 227 -11.72 7.34 1.00
N GLN A 228 -11.97 8.58 1.41
CA GLN A 228 -13.14 8.98 2.21
C GLN A 228 -14.15 9.74 1.37
N LEU A 229 -13.72 10.84 0.76
CA LEU A 229 -14.50 11.63 -0.19
C LEU A 229 -14.27 11.04 -1.59
N ARG A 230 -15.23 10.29 -2.10
CA ARG A 230 -15.12 9.58 -3.39
C ARG A 230 -16.31 9.84 -4.30
N PRO A 231 -16.15 9.68 -5.61
CA PRO A 231 -17.28 9.69 -6.55
C PRO A 231 -18.34 8.67 -6.16
N ALA A 232 -19.62 8.99 -6.39
CA ALA A 232 -20.72 8.07 -6.08
C ALA A 232 -20.59 6.74 -6.83
N GLU A 233 -20.04 6.77 -8.04
CA GLU A 233 -19.76 5.63 -8.91
C GLU A 233 -18.76 4.66 -8.26
N PHE A 234 -17.84 5.16 -7.41
CA PHE A 234 -16.83 4.37 -6.71
C PHE A 234 -17.29 3.87 -5.34
N LYS A 235 -18.59 3.98 -5.02
CA LYS A 235 -19.13 3.45 -3.77
C LYS A 235 -18.87 1.94 -3.61
N ARG A 236 -18.95 1.20 -4.71
CA ARG A 236 -18.51 -0.19 -4.84
C ARG A 236 -17.71 -0.33 -6.12
N TYR A 237 -16.49 -0.82 -6.00
CA TYR A 237 -15.65 -1.09 -7.16
C TYR A 237 -16.09 -2.38 -7.86
N ASP A 238 -16.15 -2.31 -9.18
CA ASP A 238 -16.19 -3.50 -10.01
C ASP A 238 -14.75 -3.92 -10.34
N TYR A 239 -14.27 -4.97 -9.69
CA TYR A 239 -12.91 -5.48 -9.90
C TYR A 239 -12.75 -6.30 -11.19
N THR A 240 -13.78 -6.42 -12.00
CA THR A 240 -13.74 -7.17 -13.28
C THR A 240 -13.44 -6.27 -14.47
N GLN A 241 -13.53 -4.95 -14.31
CA GLN A 241 -13.33 -3.95 -15.34
C GLN A 241 -12.84 -2.62 -14.77
N GLU A 242 -12.54 -1.68 -15.64
CA GLU A 242 -12.23 -0.30 -15.27
C GLU A 242 -13.48 0.40 -14.73
N ASN A 243 -13.28 1.20 -13.68
CA ASN A 243 -14.35 2.00 -13.07
C ASN A 243 -14.17 3.45 -13.53
N TYR A 244 -15.19 4.03 -14.15
CA TYR A 244 -15.13 5.36 -14.74
C TYR A 244 -15.88 6.39 -13.88
N THR A 245 -15.35 7.61 -13.85
CA THR A 245 -16.00 8.79 -13.30
C THR A 245 -15.59 10.02 -14.11
N GLU A 246 -16.47 11.01 -14.24
CA GLU A 246 -16.16 12.31 -14.81
C GLU A 246 -15.44 13.25 -13.83
N LEU A 247 -15.23 12.81 -12.57
CA LEU A 247 -14.70 13.63 -11.49
C LEU A 247 -13.20 13.42 -11.22
N LEU A 248 -12.46 12.68 -12.06
CA LEU A 248 -11.00 12.49 -11.87
C LEU A 248 -10.25 13.81 -11.81
N TRP A 249 -10.63 14.80 -12.62
CA TRP A 249 -10.03 16.15 -12.57
C TRP A 249 -10.13 16.81 -11.19
N PHE A 250 -11.21 16.56 -10.46
CA PHE A 250 -11.38 17.06 -9.09
C PHE A 250 -10.47 16.30 -8.12
N PHE A 251 -10.50 14.97 -8.15
CA PHE A 251 -9.76 14.15 -7.20
C PHE A 251 -8.25 14.20 -7.43
N GLU A 252 -7.79 14.30 -8.67
CA GLU A 252 -6.38 14.42 -9.02
C GLU A 252 -5.90 15.87 -9.02
N GLY A 253 -6.69 16.78 -9.58
CA GLY A 253 -6.31 18.18 -9.70
C GLY A 253 -6.25 18.95 -8.38
N PHE A 254 -7.06 18.58 -7.37
CA PHE A 254 -6.96 19.17 -6.03
C PHE A 254 -5.96 18.45 -5.12
N THR A 255 -5.50 17.29 -5.51
CA THR A 255 -4.46 16.53 -4.79
C THR A 255 -3.05 16.98 -5.23
N SER A 256 -2.90 17.50 -6.44
CA SER A 256 -1.62 17.93 -7.04
C SER A 256 -1.20 19.33 -6.63
#